data_3ec62ddd887c87f82e8a6292ba17385b
#
_entry.id   3ec62ddd887c87f82e8a6292ba17385b
#
_cell.length_a   1.000
_cell.length_b   1.000
_cell.length_c   1.000
_cell.angle_alpha   90.00
_cell.angle_beta   90.00
_cell.angle_gamma   90.00
#
_symmetry.space_group_name_H-M   'P 1'
#
loop_
_entity.id
_entity.type
_entity.pdbx_description
1 polymer ?
#
loop_
_entity_poly.entity_id
_entity_poly.type
_entity_poly.pdbx_seq_one_letter_code
_entity_poly.pdbx_strand_id
1 'polypeptide(L)'
;MKIDFSKYSSVRIGGIFDVEVLDEMREFDGVIIGGANNLLISPNPPKMGILGSEFDYIKLENGVLKIGAKTPSSKIYKFTKDNNIGGFEFVKKIPGTLGGMIKMNAGVKEYEISNLLLNITTSKGVTLANECGFSYRHSNIDGVIFEASFKIMREFDEALSNKLNQKRSNQPKGASFGSCFANPAG
;
A
#
# COMPACT_ATOMS: atom_id res chain seq x y z
N MET A 1 -4.71 18.83 9.37
CA MET A 1 -4.78 19.56 8.08
C MET A 1 -6.12 19.32 7.41
N LYS A 2 -6.50 20.15 6.42
CA LYS A 2 -7.71 19.89 5.61
C LYS A 2 -7.34 19.21 4.31
N ILE A 3 -8.07 18.14 3.95
CA ILE A 3 -7.91 17.40 2.69
C ILE A 3 -9.22 17.45 1.91
N ASP A 4 -9.15 17.87 0.65
CA ASP A 4 -10.23 17.79 -0.32
C ASP A 4 -10.19 16.41 -1.01
N PHE A 5 -11.04 15.49 -0.59
CA PHE A 5 -11.05 14.13 -1.11
C PHE A 5 -11.54 14.01 -2.55
N SER A 6 -12.24 15.05 -3.06
CA SER A 6 -12.55 15.12 -4.49
C SER A 6 -11.32 15.27 -5.38
N LYS A 7 -10.20 15.73 -4.80
CA LYS A 7 -8.90 15.85 -5.48
C LYS A 7 -7.91 14.78 -5.05
N TYR A 8 -7.97 14.38 -3.77
CA TYR A 8 -7.02 13.43 -3.18
C TYR A 8 -7.33 11.98 -3.56
N SER A 9 -8.60 11.58 -3.60
CA SER A 9 -8.99 10.21 -3.91
C SER A 9 -8.92 9.91 -5.41
N SER A 10 -8.66 8.64 -5.76
CA SER A 10 -8.64 8.20 -7.16
C SER A 10 -10.03 8.22 -7.81
N VAL A 11 -11.09 8.11 -7.01
CA VAL A 11 -12.47 8.18 -7.49
C VAL A 11 -12.94 9.62 -7.74
N ARG A 12 -12.19 10.61 -7.20
CA ARG A 12 -12.49 12.04 -7.31
C ARG A 12 -13.88 12.44 -6.78
N ILE A 13 -14.30 11.76 -5.72
CA ILE A 13 -15.54 12.03 -4.99
C ILE A 13 -15.20 12.17 -3.52
N GLY A 14 -15.85 13.11 -2.84
CA GLY A 14 -15.70 13.35 -1.41
C GLY A 14 -15.73 14.82 -1.07
N GLY A 15 -15.85 15.11 0.22
CA GLY A 15 -15.82 16.46 0.77
C GLY A 15 -14.43 16.89 1.24
N ILE A 16 -14.40 18.06 1.89
CA ILE A 16 -13.22 18.58 2.58
C ILE A 16 -13.35 18.23 4.06
N PHE A 17 -12.38 17.50 4.59
CA PHE A 17 -12.38 17.04 5.97
C PHE A 17 -11.08 17.38 6.68
N ASP A 18 -11.15 17.52 8.00
CA ASP A 18 -9.98 17.60 8.85
C ASP A 18 -9.34 16.21 8.98
N VAL A 19 -8.04 16.15 8.76
CA VAL A 19 -7.23 14.93 8.83
C VAL A 19 -6.02 15.20 9.71
N GLU A 20 -5.75 14.32 10.66
CA GLU A 20 -4.60 14.40 11.54
C GLU A 20 -3.35 13.85 10.82
N VAL A 21 -2.21 14.52 10.98
CA VAL A 21 -0.93 14.03 10.46
C VAL A 21 -0.20 13.32 11.59
N LEU A 22 0.25 12.10 11.33
CA LEU A 22 1.07 11.32 12.25
C LEU A 22 2.54 11.41 11.79
N ASP A 23 3.32 12.24 12.47
CA ASP A 23 4.73 12.46 12.18
C ASP A 23 5.64 11.55 13.03
N GLU A 24 5.09 10.83 14.00
CA GLU A 24 5.77 9.86 14.85
C GLU A 24 4.96 8.57 15.01
N MET A 25 5.66 7.49 15.43
CA MET A 25 5.02 6.20 15.69
C MET A 25 4.21 6.29 16.99
N ARG A 26 2.89 6.22 16.89
CA ARG A 26 1.96 6.23 18.02
C ARG A 26 0.65 5.55 17.65
N GLU A 27 -0.13 5.23 18.66
CA GLU A 27 -1.50 4.78 18.45
C GLU A 27 -2.36 5.90 17.87
N PHE A 28 -3.36 5.50 17.13
CA PHE A 28 -4.34 6.42 16.57
C PHE A 28 -5.73 5.80 16.62
N ASP A 29 -6.61 6.47 17.36
CA ASP A 29 -8.02 6.09 17.44
C ASP A 29 -8.77 6.73 16.27
N GLY A 30 -8.82 6.02 15.15
CA GLY A 30 -9.41 6.46 13.91
C GLY A 30 -8.98 5.61 12.72
N VAL A 31 -9.24 6.10 11.52
CA VAL A 31 -8.89 5.41 10.25
C VAL A 31 -7.69 6.09 9.60
N ILE A 32 -6.64 5.34 9.34
CA ILE A 32 -5.49 5.82 8.57
C ILE A 32 -5.82 5.74 7.09
N ILE A 33 -5.72 6.89 6.43
CA ILE A 33 -5.93 7.04 4.99
C ILE A 33 -4.57 6.97 4.29
N GLY A 34 -4.39 6.01 3.39
CA GLY A 34 -3.25 5.96 2.47
C GLY A 34 -3.50 6.86 1.26
N GLY A 35 -3.35 6.33 0.05
CA GLY A 35 -3.60 7.07 -1.19
C GLY A 35 -5.07 7.22 -1.58
N ALA A 36 -6.02 6.85 -0.74
CA ALA A 36 -7.47 6.86 -0.98
C ALA A 36 -7.91 6.24 -2.32
N ASN A 37 -7.23 5.15 -2.74
CA ASN A 37 -7.50 4.50 -4.01
C ASN A 37 -8.57 3.39 -3.92
N ASN A 38 -9.01 3.07 -2.70
CA ASN A 38 -10.03 2.06 -2.41
C ASN A 38 -10.98 2.52 -1.31
N LEU A 39 -11.24 3.83 -1.24
CA LEU A 39 -12.06 4.42 -0.20
C LEU A 39 -13.05 5.42 -0.82
N LEU A 40 -14.29 5.35 -0.34
CA LEU A 40 -15.30 6.38 -0.50
C LEU A 40 -15.56 6.99 0.88
N ILE A 41 -15.34 8.30 0.99
CA ILE A 41 -15.49 8.99 2.26
C ILE A 41 -16.95 9.43 2.43
N SER A 42 -17.58 8.99 3.51
CA SER A 42 -18.95 9.37 3.84
C SER A 42 -19.05 10.84 4.27
N PRO A 43 -20.26 11.45 4.22
CA PRO A 43 -20.45 12.81 4.72
C PRO A 43 -20.09 13.01 6.21
N ASN A 44 -20.20 11.94 7.02
CA ASN A 44 -19.84 11.93 8.44
C ASN A 44 -18.79 10.83 8.68
N PRO A 45 -17.52 11.04 8.26
CA PRO A 45 -16.48 10.03 8.43
C PRO A 45 -16.04 9.92 9.88
N PRO A 46 -15.47 8.79 10.31
CA PRO A 46 -14.77 8.70 11.57
C PRO A 46 -13.56 9.62 11.58
N LYS A 47 -12.89 9.76 12.73
CA LYS A 47 -11.60 10.46 12.82
C LYS A 47 -10.63 9.86 11.81
N MET A 48 -9.99 10.71 11.00
CA MET A 48 -9.09 10.30 9.93
C MET A 48 -7.67 10.79 10.19
N GLY A 49 -6.69 9.96 9.87
CA GLY A 49 -5.28 10.29 9.92
C GLY A 49 -4.55 9.92 8.63
N ILE A 50 -3.44 10.60 8.38
CA ILE A 50 -2.45 10.25 7.35
C ILE A 50 -1.07 10.21 7.99
N LEU A 51 -0.19 9.40 7.43
CA LEU A 51 1.21 9.39 7.86
C LEU A 51 1.95 10.63 7.36
N GLY A 52 2.86 11.15 8.15
CA GLY A 52 3.79 12.23 7.82
C GLY A 52 4.86 11.79 6.82
N SER A 53 5.67 12.75 6.35
CA SER A 53 6.75 12.51 5.38
C SER A 53 7.86 11.61 5.92
N GLU A 54 8.00 11.52 7.23
CA GLU A 54 8.93 10.67 7.96
C GLU A 54 8.80 9.20 7.60
N PHE A 55 7.60 8.79 7.17
CA PHE A 55 7.28 7.43 6.74
C PHE A 55 7.33 7.23 5.21
N ASP A 56 7.89 8.17 4.45
CA ASP A 56 8.14 8.03 3.00
C ASP A 56 9.62 7.80 2.72
N TYR A 57 10.10 6.60 2.96
CA TYR A 57 11.50 6.20 2.71
C TYR A 57 11.62 4.77 2.21
N ILE A 58 12.76 4.47 1.59
CA ILE A 58 13.21 3.13 1.23
C ILE A 58 14.66 2.99 1.65
N LYS A 59 14.99 1.96 2.41
CA LYS A 59 16.33 1.64 2.89
C LYS A 59 16.67 0.20 2.57
N LEU A 60 17.89 -0.03 2.09
CA LEU A 60 18.45 -1.34 1.88
C LEU A 60 19.55 -1.57 2.91
N GLU A 61 19.31 -2.45 3.87
CA GLU A 61 20.20 -2.72 4.98
C GLU A 61 20.38 -4.23 5.17
N ASN A 62 21.62 -4.72 5.11
CA ASN A 62 21.95 -6.13 5.35
C ASN A 62 21.10 -7.13 4.52
N GLY A 63 20.80 -6.82 3.27
CA GLY A 63 19.99 -7.68 2.40
C GLY A 63 18.48 -7.65 2.69
N VAL A 64 18.03 -6.75 3.56
CA VAL A 64 16.62 -6.50 3.87
C VAL A 64 16.20 -5.15 3.32
N LEU A 65 15.08 -5.11 2.62
CA LEU A 65 14.48 -3.88 2.11
C LEU A 65 13.45 -3.37 3.10
N LYS A 66 13.74 -2.26 3.78
CA LYS A 66 12.83 -1.56 4.69
C LYS A 66 12.15 -0.41 3.99
N ILE A 67 10.84 -0.34 4.08
CA ILE A 67 10.04 0.66 3.38
C ILE A 67 9.03 1.28 4.35
N GLY A 68 9.01 2.61 4.43
CA GLY A 68 8.01 3.34 5.21
C GLY A 68 6.62 3.24 4.60
N ALA A 69 5.60 3.15 5.44
CA ALA A 69 4.23 2.85 5.02
C ALA A 69 3.56 3.94 4.17
N LYS A 70 4.07 5.17 4.19
CA LYS A 70 3.61 6.27 3.33
C LYS A 70 4.20 6.20 1.91
N THR A 71 5.25 5.40 1.70
CA THR A 71 5.94 5.35 0.40
C THR A 71 4.99 4.95 -0.73
N PRO A 72 4.89 5.75 -1.81
CA PRO A 72 4.03 5.44 -2.94
C PRO A 72 4.53 4.22 -3.73
N SER A 73 3.61 3.43 -4.26
CA SER A 73 3.91 2.26 -5.10
C SER A 73 4.84 2.57 -6.28
N SER A 74 4.67 3.74 -6.89
CA SER A 74 5.52 4.21 -8.00
C SER A 74 6.98 4.41 -7.58
N LYS A 75 7.22 4.92 -6.36
CA LYS A 75 8.56 5.10 -5.78
C LYS A 75 9.18 3.74 -5.45
N ILE A 76 8.38 2.80 -4.90
CA ILE A 76 8.82 1.42 -4.63
C ILE A 76 9.24 0.74 -5.94
N TYR A 77 8.37 0.77 -6.95
CA TYR A 77 8.66 0.17 -8.26
C TYR A 77 9.94 0.74 -8.88
N LYS A 78 10.08 2.08 -8.88
CA LYS A 78 11.27 2.72 -9.45
C LYS A 78 12.53 2.29 -8.69
N PHE A 79 12.53 2.33 -7.37
CA PHE A 79 13.67 1.96 -6.54
C PHE A 79 14.07 0.49 -6.77
N THR A 80 13.12 -0.43 -6.74
CA THR A 80 13.39 -1.87 -6.89
C THR A 80 13.90 -2.22 -8.29
N LYS A 81 13.36 -1.57 -9.33
CA LYS A 81 13.87 -1.70 -10.70
C LYS A 81 15.30 -1.16 -10.84
N ASP A 82 15.56 0.05 -10.35
CA ASP A 82 16.87 0.72 -10.49
C ASP A 82 17.97 -0.02 -9.69
N ASN A 83 17.61 -0.74 -8.64
CA ASN A 83 18.53 -1.52 -7.81
C ASN A 83 18.50 -3.04 -8.10
N ASN A 84 17.89 -3.48 -9.19
CA ASN A 84 17.78 -4.87 -9.59
C ASN A 84 17.15 -5.80 -8.52
N ILE A 85 16.14 -5.32 -7.79
CA ILE A 85 15.44 -6.04 -6.73
C ILE A 85 14.11 -6.57 -7.26
N GLY A 86 14.00 -7.88 -7.44
CA GLY A 86 12.80 -8.56 -7.92
C GLY A 86 11.76 -8.83 -6.84
N GLY A 87 10.57 -9.21 -7.32
CA GLY A 87 9.39 -9.50 -6.49
C GLY A 87 8.40 -8.33 -6.41
N PHE A 88 8.80 -7.14 -6.82
CA PHE A 88 7.97 -5.93 -6.80
C PHE A 88 7.45 -5.50 -8.20
N GLU A 89 7.61 -6.32 -9.22
CA GLU A 89 7.23 -6.02 -10.61
C GLU A 89 5.73 -5.70 -10.75
N PHE A 90 4.91 -6.31 -9.89
CA PHE A 90 3.46 -6.13 -9.90
C PHE A 90 2.99 -4.76 -9.36
N VAL A 91 3.81 -4.06 -8.56
CA VAL A 91 3.38 -2.81 -7.90
C VAL A 91 3.26 -1.63 -8.85
N LYS A 92 3.86 -1.68 -10.05
CA LYS A 92 3.86 -0.60 -11.06
C LYS A 92 2.47 -0.02 -11.33
N LYS A 93 1.46 -0.87 -11.36
CA LYS A 93 0.08 -0.50 -11.70
C LYS A 93 -0.88 -0.58 -10.52
N ILE A 94 -0.37 -0.77 -9.32
CA ILE A 94 -1.18 -0.72 -8.10
C ILE A 94 -1.03 0.69 -7.51
N PRO A 95 -2.07 1.53 -7.55
CA PRO A 95 -1.98 2.87 -6.95
C PRO A 95 -2.01 2.77 -5.42
N GLY A 96 -1.46 3.77 -4.76
CA GLY A 96 -1.52 3.92 -3.31
C GLY A 96 -0.17 3.88 -2.63
N THR A 97 -0.21 3.76 -1.31
CA THR A 97 0.96 3.71 -0.43
C THR A 97 1.20 2.29 0.06
N LEU A 98 2.42 2.00 0.54
CA LEU A 98 2.77 0.68 1.06
C LEU A 98 1.81 0.21 2.16
N GLY A 99 1.50 1.06 3.15
CA GLY A 99 0.59 0.69 4.24
C GLY A 99 -0.78 0.26 3.74
N GLY A 100 -1.34 0.97 2.76
CA GLY A 100 -2.60 0.60 2.11
C GLY A 100 -2.49 -0.70 1.31
N MET A 101 -1.37 -0.94 0.63
CA MET A 101 -1.12 -2.21 -0.07
C MET A 101 -1.03 -3.39 0.90
N ILE A 102 -0.35 -3.24 2.04
CA ILE A 102 -0.23 -4.28 3.06
C ILE A 102 -1.60 -4.55 3.69
N LYS A 103 -2.34 -3.51 4.11
CA LYS A 103 -3.66 -3.69 4.74
C LYS A 103 -4.63 -4.48 3.87
N MET A 104 -4.54 -4.30 2.55
CA MET A 104 -5.39 -4.95 1.55
C MET A 104 -4.76 -6.20 0.92
N ASN A 105 -3.61 -6.66 1.38
CA ASN A 105 -2.82 -7.70 0.70
C ASN A 105 -2.85 -7.50 -0.82
N ALA A 106 -2.43 -6.31 -1.25
CA ALA A 106 -2.56 -5.90 -2.66
C ALA A 106 -1.67 -6.75 -3.57
N GLY A 107 -2.20 -7.13 -4.71
CA GLY A 107 -1.48 -7.97 -5.65
C GLY A 107 -2.11 -8.05 -7.03
N VAL A 108 -1.44 -8.78 -7.91
CA VAL A 108 -1.89 -9.13 -9.27
C VAL A 108 -1.68 -10.62 -9.46
N LYS A 109 -2.77 -11.39 -9.53
CA LYS A 109 -2.77 -12.87 -9.56
C LYS A 109 -2.06 -13.44 -8.32
N GLU A 110 -1.09 -14.32 -8.51
CA GLU A 110 -0.25 -14.96 -7.50
C GLU A 110 0.81 -14.03 -6.85
N TYR A 111 1.00 -12.84 -7.40
CA TYR A 111 1.97 -11.87 -6.88
C TYR A 111 1.28 -10.92 -5.90
N GLU A 112 1.45 -11.13 -4.62
CA GLU A 112 0.89 -10.32 -3.54
C GLU A 112 2.01 -9.71 -2.68
N ILE A 113 1.70 -8.58 -2.02
CA ILE A 113 2.69 -7.87 -1.20
C ILE A 113 3.18 -8.74 -0.02
N SER A 114 2.36 -9.63 0.48
CA SER A 114 2.70 -10.56 1.55
C SER A 114 3.76 -11.60 1.16
N ASN A 115 3.93 -11.92 -0.13
CA ASN A 115 4.84 -12.98 -0.59
C ASN A 115 6.32 -12.74 -0.23
N LEU A 116 6.71 -11.48 -0.07
CA LEU A 116 8.09 -11.07 0.24
C LEU A 116 8.22 -10.50 1.65
N LEU A 117 7.11 -10.31 2.34
CA LEU A 117 7.07 -9.65 3.63
C LEU A 117 7.75 -10.52 4.70
N LEU A 118 8.63 -9.92 5.49
CA LEU A 118 9.24 -10.51 6.68
C LEU A 118 8.44 -10.12 7.93
N ASN A 119 8.24 -8.84 8.11
CA ASN A 119 7.53 -8.27 9.24
C ASN A 119 7.03 -6.87 8.92
N ILE A 120 6.16 -6.38 9.77
CA ILE A 120 5.71 -4.98 9.80
C ILE A 120 5.96 -4.38 11.17
N THR A 121 6.20 -3.07 11.21
CA THR A 121 6.22 -2.28 12.45
C THR A 121 4.92 -1.50 12.53
N THR A 122 4.16 -1.73 13.59
CA THR A 122 2.91 -1.04 13.86
C THR A 122 2.99 -0.26 15.16
N SER A 123 1.93 0.49 15.49
CA SER A 123 1.77 1.14 16.81
C SER A 123 1.66 0.14 17.97
N LYS A 124 1.48 -1.15 17.69
CA LYS A 124 1.43 -2.24 18.68
C LYS A 124 2.76 -3.01 18.80
N GLY A 125 3.75 -2.68 17.97
CA GLY A 125 5.04 -3.34 17.91
C GLY A 125 5.30 -4.01 16.57
N VAL A 126 6.27 -4.92 16.56
CA VAL A 126 6.65 -5.70 15.36
C VAL A 126 5.80 -6.97 15.28
N THR A 127 5.21 -7.21 14.10
CA THR A 127 4.41 -8.39 13.80
C THR A 127 5.02 -9.13 12.63
N LEU A 128 5.22 -10.44 12.74
CA LEU A 128 5.75 -11.26 11.65
C LEU A 128 4.71 -11.46 10.54
N ALA A 129 5.17 -11.67 9.31
CA ALA A 129 4.29 -11.80 8.16
C ALA A 129 3.26 -12.94 8.31
N ASN A 130 3.65 -14.07 8.90
CA ASN A 130 2.76 -15.21 9.16
C ASN A 130 1.70 -14.96 10.24
N GLU A 131 1.86 -13.93 11.04
CA GLU A 131 0.91 -13.51 12.09
C GLU A 131 -0.10 -12.47 11.57
N CYS A 132 0.14 -11.88 10.40
CA CYS A 132 -0.71 -10.84 9.83
C CYS A 132 -2.05 -11.35 9.26
N GLY A 133 -2.31 -12.65 9.24
CA GLY A 133 -3.57 -13.24 8.78
C GLY A 133 -3.95 -12.84 7.35
N PHE A 134 -3.00 -12.83 6.43
CA PHE A 134 -3.24 -12.45 5.04
C PHE A 134 -4.14 -13.42 4.31
N SER A 135 -5.09 -12.86 3.57
CA SER A 135 -5.93 -13.57 2.61
C SER A 135 -6.28 -12.64 1.44
N TYR A 136 -7.12 -13.10 0.51
CA TYR A 136 -7.50 -12.28 -0.63
C TYR A 136 -8.14 -10.95 -0.19
N ARG A 137 -7.45 -9.84 -0.50
CA ARG A 137 -7.87 -8.46 -0.16
C ARG A 137 -8.10 -8.21 1.34
N HIS A 138 -7.41 -8.95 2.19
CA HIS A 138 -7.60 -8.86 3.64
C HIS A 138 -6.30 -9.08 4.41
N SER A 139 -6.21 -8.47 5.59
CA SER A 139 -5.22 -8.76 6.63
C SER A 139 -5.80 -8.48 8.02
N ASN A 140 -5.37 -9.25 9.03
CA ASN A 140 -5.76 -9.09 10.44
C ASN A 140 -4.80 -8.18 11.24
N ILE A 141 -4.15 -7.25 10.54
CA ILE A 141 -3.18 -6.35 11.17
C ILE A 141 -3.91 -5.38 12.10
N ASP A 142 -3.48 -5.34 13.35
CA ASP A 142 -3.91 -4.36 14.35
C ASP A 142 -2.94 -3.17 14.40
N GLY A 143 -3.50 -2.00 14.74
CA GLY A 143 -2.74 -0.75 14.85
C GLY A 143 -2.36 -0.11 13.50
N VAL A 144 -1.63 0.99 13.63
CA VAL A 144 -1.15 1.78 12.48
C VAL A 144 0.14 1.15 11.95
N ILE A 145 0.19 0.86 10.66
CA ILE A 145 1.41 0.37 9.99
C ILE A 145 2.32 1.55 9.67
N PHE A 146 3.56 1.52 10.15
CA PHE A 146 4.57 2.57 9.92
C PHE A 146 5.70 2.15 8.97
N GLU A 147 6.12 0.89 9.03
CA GLU A 147 7.20 0.33 8.23
C GLU A 147 6.90 -1.12 7.89
N ALA A 148 7.47 -1.61 6.80
CA ALA A 148 7.55 -3.03 6.50
C ALA A 148 8.94 -3.41 6.01
N SER A 149 9.37 -4.62 6.38
CA SER A 149 10.62 -5.24 5.98
C SER A 149 10.37 -6.38 5.00
N PHE A 150 11.13 -6.41 3.93
CA PHE A 150 10.97 -7.39 2.85
C PHE A 150 12.25 -8.16 2.59
N LYS A 151 12.09 -9.43 2.25
CA LYS A 151 13.15 -10.30 1.80
C LYS A 151 13.49 -10.01 0.34
N ILE A 152 14.78 -9.93 0.03
CA ILE A 152 15.27 -9.89 -1.35
C ILE A 152 15.58 -11.33 -1.77
N MET A 153 14.84 -11.82 -2.77
CA MET A 153 14.93 -13.24 -3.17
C MET A 153 15.54 -13.44 -4.55
N ARG A 154 15.46 -12.47 -5.43
CA ARG A 154 15.88 -12.58 -6.83
C ARG A 154 16.12 -11.21 -7.46
N GLU A 155 16.70 -11.21 -8.63
CA GLU A 155 16.84 -10.03 -9.48
C GLU A 155 15.50 -9.58 -10.06
N PHE A 156 15.43 -8.31 -10.47
CA PHE A 156 14.24 -7.74 -11.10
C PHE A 156 14.00 -8.36 -12.48
N ASP A 157 12.77 -8.82 -12.70
CA ASP A 157 12.34 -9.43 -13.97
C ASP A 157 11.54 -8.42 -14.82
N GLU A 158 12.24 -7.83 -15.80
CA GLU A 158 11.62 -6.86 -16.73
C GLU A 158 10.54 -7.51 -17.61
N ALA A 159 10.70 -8.77 -18.02
CA ALA A 159 9.71 -9.47 -18.82
C ALA A 159 8.42 -9.72 -18.03
N LEU A 160 8.55 -10.14 -16.78
CA LEU A 160 7.42 -10.28 -15.86
C LEU A 160 6.72 -8.95 -15.63
N SER A 161 7.49 -7.87 -15.36
CA SER A 161 6.96 -6.53 -15.19
C SER A 161 6.10 -6.10 -16.38
N ASN A 162 6.61 -6.29 -17.60
CA ASN A 162 5.89 -5.95 -18.83
C ASN A 162 4.62 -6.80 -19.00
N LYS A 163 4.69 -8.10 -18.76
CA LYS A 163 3.54 -9.02 -18.80
C LYS A 163 2.42 -8.60 -17.83
N LEU A 164 2.78 -8.28 -16.59
CA LEU A 164 1.82 -7.84 -15.58
C LEU A 164 1.20 -6.47 -15.92
N ASN A 165 2.00 -5.57 -16.49
CA ASN A 165 1.53 -4.25 -16.92
C ASN A 165 0.56 -4.32 -18.10
N GLN A 166 0.79 -5.19 -19.08
CA GLN A 166 -0.12 -5.39 -20.21
C GLN A 166 -1.49 -5.86 -19.74
N LYS A 167 -1.56 -6.81 -18.79
CA LYS A 167 -2.83 -7.31 -18.25
C LYS A 167 -3.68 -6.22 -17.57
N ARG A 168 -3.04 -5.19 -17.03
CA ARG A 168 -3.74 -4.05 -16.41
C ARG A 168 -3.99 -2.88 -17.37
N SER A 169 -3.51 -2.92 -18.61
CA SER A 169 -3.78 -1.89 -19.60
C SER A 169 -5.25 -1.79 -20.01
N ASN A 170 -6.02 -2.86 -19.82
CA ASN A 170 -7.45 -2.95 -20.12
C ASN A 170 -8.35 -2.36 -18.99
N GLN A 171 -7.75 -1.86 -17.90
CA GLN A 171 -8.54 -1.19 -16.86
C GLN A 171 -9.17 0.10 -17.39
N PRO A 172 -10.41 0.43 -16.96
CA PRO A 172 -11.07 1.66 -17.37
C PRO A 172 -10.19 2.89 -17.08
N LYS A 173 -10.15 3.81 -18.04
CA LYS A 173 -9.49 5.11 -17.85
C LYS A 173 -10.46 6.06 -17.18
N GLY A 174 -10.00 6.80 -16.17
CA GLY A 174 -10.79 7.83 -15.48
C GLY A 174 -10.81 7.64 -13.97
N ALA A 175 -11.68 8.40 -13.32
CA ALA A 175 -11.86 8.35 -11.86
C ALA A 175 -12.46 7.00 -11.45
N SER A 176 -11.72 6.24 -10.63
CA SER A 176 -12.13 4.88 -10.23
C SER A 176 -11.38 4.45 -8.96
N PHE A 177 -12.00 3.58 -8.18
CA PHE A 177 -11.35 2.83 -7.11
C PHE A 177 -11.26 1.31 -7.40
N GLY A 178 -11.44 0.92 -8.68
CA GLY A 178 -11.32 -0.48 -9.12
C GLY A 178 -12.57 -1.31 -8.87
N SER A 179 -12.40 -2.62 -8.72
CA SER A 179 -13.52 -3.54 -8.50
C SER A 179 -14.10 -3.38 -7.10
N CYS A 180 -15.42 -3.18 -7.00
CA CYS A 180 -16.14 -3.12 -5.72
C CYS A 180 -16.43 -4.50 -5.13
N PHE A 181 -16.39 -5.56 -5.94
CA PHE A 181 -16.70 -6.93 -5.55
C PHE A 181 -15.46 -7.81 -5.67
N ALA A 182 -15.43 -8.87 -4.87
CA ALA A 182 -14.42 -9.92 -5.03
C ALA A 182 -14.59 -10.57 -6.42
N ASN A 183 -13.45 -10.83 -7.09
CA ASN A 183 -13.47 -11.62 -8.30
C ASN A 183 -13.90 -13.06 -7.95
N PRO A 184 -14.75 -13.72 -8.75
CA PRO A 184 -15.06 -15.11 -8.53
C PRO A 184 -13.79 -15.95 -8.60
N ALA A 185 -13.73 -17.00 -7.80
CA ALA A 185 -12.69 -18.01 -7.96
C ALA A 185 -12.78 -18.59 -9.37
N GLY A 186 -11.70 -18.49 -10.14
CA GLY A 186 -11.59 -19.03 -11.49
C GLY A 186 -11.42 -20.54 -11.49
#